data_b27bd637d9079266ba41b2d94bf6092f
#
_entry.id   b27bd637d9079266ba41b2d94bf6092f
#
_cell.length_a   1.000
_cell.length_b   1.000
_cell.length_c   1.000
_cell.angle_alpha   90.00
_cell.angle_beta   90.00
_cell.angle_gamma   90.00
#
_symmetry.space_group_name_H-M   'P 1'
#
loop_
_entity.id
_entity.type
_entity.pdbx_description
1 polymer ?
#
loop_
_entity_poly.entity_id
_entity_poly.type
_entity_poly.pdbx_seq_one_letter_code
_entity_poly.pdbx_strand_id
1 'polypeptide(L)'
;MTKLNEQITLAPVPQDELATFKAELQEAFMKGLQDSFTDAENPTEMGPIPSDEDFDHSLTAKESVVRQLVLNGERIGGVVLKINNETQRNEVDFLYTRANAHGKGLGTKTWEAIEAAFPETEVWELHTPYFEKRNIHFYVNKCGFKIVEFYHQGNPGPNVEGEEPESDEEYEFFRFEKVMAKVSSES
;
A
#
# COMPACT_ATOMS: atom_id res chain seq x y z
N MET A 1 22.04 -28.56 4.58
CA MET A 1 21.44 -27.42 3.83
C MET A 1 20.58 -26.64 4.79
N THR A 2 21.04 -25.48 5.17
CA THR A 2 20.23 -24.50 5.92
C THR A 2 19.16 -24.01 5.00
N LYS A 3 17.89 -24.32 5.27
CA LYS A 3 16.76 -23.62 4.65
C LYS A 3 16.94 -22.15 5.01
N LEU A 4 17.32 -21.34 4.04
CA LEU A 4 17.24 -19.90 4.17
C LEU A 4 15.81 -19.59 4.61
N ASN A 5 15.69 -18.98 5.77
CA ASN A 5 14.39 -18.59 6.31
C ASN A 5 13.83 -17.49 5.39
N GLU A 6 12.99 -17.88 4.44
CA GLU A 6 12.35 -16.96 3.49
C GLU A 6 11.27 -16.10 4.16
N GLN A 7 11.57 -15.61 5.35
CA GLN A 7 10.67 -14.77 6.10
C GLN A 7 10.96 -13.30 5.81
N ILE A 8 9.92 -12.58 5.40
CA ILE A 8 9.97 -11.13 5.23
C ILE A 8 9.84 -10.48 6.61
N THR A 9 10.72 -9.53 6.88
CA THR A 9 10.70 -8.73 8.11
C THR A 9 10.46 -7.26 7.78
N LEU A 10 9.79 -6.56 8.69
CA LEU A 10 9.60 -5.13 8.64
C LEU A 10 10.68 -4.46 9.49
N ALA A 11 11.47 -3.58 8.90
CA ALA A 11 12.53 -2.87 9.59
C ALA A 11 12.35 -1.35 9.42
N PRO A 12 12.81 -0.52 10.37
CA PRO A 12 12.82 0.92 10.20
C PRO A 12 13.63 1.34 8.97
N VAL A 13 13.22 2.41 8.31
CA VAL A 13 14.00 3.03 7.22
C VAL A 13 14.99 4.01 7.87
N PRO A 14 16.31 3.83 7.65
CA PRO A 14 17.29 4.80 8.12
C PRO A 14 17.03 6.20 7.54
N GLN A 15 17.27 7.23 8.34
CA GLN A 15 16.99 8.62 7.94
C GLN A 15 17.70 9.03 6.66
N ASP A 16 18.94 8.59 6.49
CA ASP A 16 19.76 8.84 5.31
C ASP A 16 19.32 8.06 4.06
N GLU A 17 18.49 7.03 4.22
CA GLU A 17 17.92 6.24 3.13
C GLU A 17 16.48 6.64 2.75
N LEU A 18 15.88 7.59 3.45
CA LEU A 18 14.50 7.97 3.24
C LEU A 18 14.23 8.52 1.84
N ALA A 19 15.16 9.30 1.29
CA ALA A 19 15.08 9.82 -0.08
C ALA A 19 15.14 8.70 -1.13
N THR A 20 16.00 7.70 -0.92
CA THR A 20 16.07 6.50 -1.78
C THR A 20 14.79 5.68 -1.68
N PHE A 21 14.27 5.49 -0.49
CA PHE A 21 13.00 4.81 -0.23
C PHE A 21 11.84 5.47 -0.99
N LYS A 22 11.75 6.81 -0.92
CA LYS A 22 10.75 7.60 -1.63
C LYS A 22 10.87 7.42 -3.15
N ALA A 23 12.08 7.49 -3.70
CA ALA A 23 12.32 7.31 -5.13
C ALA A 23 11.94 5.90 -5.60
N GLU A 24 12.27 4.87 -4.84
CA GLU A 24 11.88 3.48 -5.14
C GLU A 24 10.36 3.28 -5.14
N LEU A 25 9.68 3.88 -4.16
CA LEU A 25 8.23 3.84 -4.06
C LEU A 25 7.57 4.51 -5.27
N GLN A 26 8.02 5.71 -5.63
CA GLN A 26 7.52 6.44 -6.80
C GLN A 26 7.79 5.68 -8.11
N GLU A 27 8.97 5.09 -8.26
CA GLU A 27 9.31 4.26 -9.43
C GLU A 27 8.39 3.04 -9.55
N ALA A 28 8.14 2.35 -8.44
CA ALA A 28 7.27 1.17 -8.42
C ALA A 28 5.81 1.53 -8.80
N PHE A 29 5.30 2.64 -8.30
CA PHE A 29 3.97 3.13 -8.64
C PHE A 29 3.87 3.56 -10.10
N MET A 30 4.85 4.29 -10.63
CA MET A 30 4.88 4.69 -12.03
C MET A 30 4.93 3.48 -12.96
N LYS A 31 5.68 2.46 -12.61
CA LYS A 31 5.72 1.22 -13.38
C LYS A 31 4.38 0.49 -13.37
N GLY A 32 3.75 0.40 -12.20
CA GLY A 32 2.41 -0.19 -12.07
C GLY A 32 1.37 0.54 -12.91
N LEU A 33 1.46 1.87 -12.95
CA LEU A 33 0.60 2.71 -13.77
C LEU A 33 0.82 2.46 -15.28
N GLN A 34 2.08 2.44 -15.73
CA GLN A 34 2.44 2.14 -17.11
C GLN A 34 1.95 0.74 -17.57
N ASP A 35 2.06 -0.25 -16.68
CA ASP A 35 1.58 -1.61 -16.96
C ASP A 35 0.04 -1.70 -17.04
N SER A 36 -0.67 -0.74 -16.46
CA SER A 36 -2.14 -0.69 -16.43
C SER A 36 -2.77 0.00 -17.65
N PHE A 37 -2.01 0.85 -18.34
CA PHE A 37 -2.48 1.57 -19.53
C PHE A 37 -1.84 0.99 -20.79
N THR A 38 -2.66 0.86 -21.85
CA THR A 38 -2.16 0.54 -23.18
C THR A 38 -1.60 1.80 -23.86
N ASP A 39 -0.71 1.62 -24.83
CA ASP A 39 0.15 2.61 -25.51
C ASP A 39 -0.49 3.96 -25.97
N ALA A 40 -1.79 4.15 -25.81
CA ALA A 40 -2.50 5.34 -26.28
C ALA A 40 -2.57 6.50 -25.25
N GLU A 41 -2.32 6.21 -23.98
CA GLU A 41 -2.34 7.19 -22.91
C GLU A 41 -1.01 7.16 -22.17
N ASN A 42 -0.21 8.19 -22.35
CA ASN A 42 1.12 8.25 -21.76
C ASN A 42 1.06 8.84 -20.34
N PRO A 43 1.10 8.03 -19.27
CA PRO A 43 1.03 8.52 -17.90
C PRO A 43 2.26 9.33 -17.47
N THR A 44 3.28 9.44 -18.32
CA THR A 44 4.53 10.15 -17.98
C THR A 44 4.36 11.67 -17.86
N GLU A 45 3.23 12.23 -18.28
CA GLU A 45 2.92 13.65 -18.11
C GLU A 45 2.37 14.02 -16.73
N MET A 46 1.97 13.03 -15.93
CA MET A 46 1.33 13.25 -14.62
C MET A 46 2.30 13.52 -13.47
N GLY A 47 3.62 13.50 -13.73
CA GLY A 47 4.60 13.67 -12.66
C GLY A 47 4.79 12.40 -11.78
N PRO A 48 5.59 12.48 -10.71
CA PRO A 48 5.80 11.34 -9.82
C PRO A 48 4.53 11.01 -9.02
N ILE A 49 4.24 9.73 -8.87
CA ILE A 49 3.11 9.21 -8.09
C ILE A 49 3.67 8.25 -7.03
N PRO A 50 3.35 8.40 -5.74
CA PRO A 50 2.71 9.59 -5.17
C PRO A 50 3.55 10.85 -5.40
N SER A 51 2.92 12.02 -5.41
CA SER A 51 3.64 13.29 -5.49
C SER A 51 4.54 13.47 -4.25
N ASP A 52 5.53 14.32 -4.36
CA ASP A 52 6.40 14.63 -3.21
C ASP A 52 5.60 15.16 -2.02
N GLU A 53 4.59 15.98 -2.29
CA GLU A 53 3.70 16.56 -1.28
C GLU A 53 2.86 15.50 -0.59
N ASP A 54 2.23 14.59 -1.34
CA ASP A 54 1.43 13.49 -0.80
C ASP A 54 2.26 12.56 0.07
N PHE A 55 3.47 12.24 -0.39
CA PHE A 55 4.38 11.39 0.35
C PHE A 55 4.83 12.06 1.66
N ASP A 56 5.24 13.33 1.60
CA ASP A 56 5.67 14.08 2.77
C ASP A 56 4.52 14.25 3.76
N HIS A 57 3.30 14.50 3.27
CA HIS A 57 2.10 14.56 4.11
C HIS A 57 1.83 13.22 4.82
N SER A 58 1.93 12.12 4.10
CA SER A 58 1.77 10.77 4.66
C SER A 58 2.84 10.46 5.73
N LEU A 59 4.09 10.85 5.49
CA LEU A 59 5.18 10.63 6.45
C LEU A 59 5.06 11.46 7.73
N THR A 60 4.49 12.65 7.64
CA THR A 60 4.37 13.58 8.79
C THR A 60 3.09 13.37 9.60
N ALA A 61 2.17 12.54 9.13
CA ALA A 61 0.96 12.20 9.88
C ALA A 61 1.31 11.57 11.23
N LYS A 62 0.60 11.94 12.28
CA LYS A 62 0.87 11.51 13.67
C LYS A 62 0.91 9.99 13.85
N GLU A 63 0.12 9.27 13.08
CA GLU A 63 -0.05 7.82 13.17
C GLU A 63 0.79 7.05 12.13
N SER A 64 1.66 7.75 11.40
CA SER A 64 2.44 7.18 10.32
C SER A 64 3.53 6.25 10.83
N VAL A 65 3.60 5.07 10.24
CA VAL A 65 4.64 4.05 10.47
C VAL A 65 5.25 3.68 9.13
N VAL A 66 6.54 3.99 8.96
CA VAL A 66 7.30 3.69 7.74
C VAL A 66 8.21 2.51 7.99
N ARG A 67 8.12 1.48 7.16
CA ARG A 67 8.95 0.28 7.27
C ARG A 67 9.47 -0.15 5.90
N GLN A 68 10.71 -0.59 5.87
CA GLN A 68 11.24 -1.34 4.73
C GLN A 68 10.93 -2.82 4.89
N LEU A 69 10.67 -3.48 3.78
CA LEU A 69 10.46 -4.92 3.71
C LEU A 69 11.80 -5.57 3.36
N VAL A 70 12.26 -6.44 4.24
CA VAL A 70 13.58 -7.07 4.13
C VAL A 70 13.42 -8.58 4.00
N LEU A 71 14.08 -9.14 3.00
CA LEU A 71 14.20 -10.57 2.78
C LEU A 71 15.68 -10.95 2.60
N ASN A 72 16.17 -11.86 3.42
CA ASN A 72 17.57 -12.31 3.40
C ASN A 72 18.60 -11.15 3.49
N GLY A 73 18.28 -10.12 4.27
CA GLY A 73 19.16 -8.96 4.45
C GLY A 73 19.06 -7.89 3.35
N GLU A 74 18.23 -8.10 2.33
CA GLU A 74 18.03 -7.14 1.25
C GLU A 74 16.65 -6.49 1.34
N ARG A 75 16.59 -5.17 1.09
CA ARG A 75 15.31 -4.46 0.95
C ARG A 75 14.64 -4.87 -0.36
N ILE A 76 13.45 -5.45 -0.25
CA ILE A 76 12.63 -5.88 -1.39
C ILE A 76 11.44 -4.94 -1.65
N GLY A 77 11.20 -4.00 -0.79
CA GLY A 77 10.10 -3.06 -0.90
C GLY A 77 9.93 -2.22 0.35
N GLY A 78 8.78 -1.60 0.48
CA GLY A 78 8.44 -0.78 1.63
C GLY A 78 6.95 -0.60 1.82
N VAL A 79 6.59 -0.15 3.02
CA VAL A 79 5.22 0.11 3.40
C VAL A 79 5.13 1.35 4.27
N VAL A 80 4.11 2.16 4.02
CA VAL A 80 3.70 3.26 4.88
C VAL A 80 2.30 2.95 5.40
N LEU A 81 2.19 2.87 6.71
CA LEU A 81 0.96 2.53 7.41
C LEU A 81 0.51 3.70 8.28
N LYS A 82 -0.77 3.79 8.55
CA LYS A 82 -1.34 4.61 9.62
C LYS A 82 -1.87 3.67 10.69
N ILE A 83 -1.26 3.73 11.87
CA ILE A 83 -1.57 2.86 13.00
C ILE A 83 -2.26 3.66 14.08
N ASN A 84 -3.53 3.38 14.31
CA ASN A 84 -4.32 3.98 15.34
C ASN A 84 -4.45 3.02 16.53
N ASN A 85 -3.68 3.29 17.59
CA ASN A 85 -3.63 2.42 18.77
C ASN A 85 -4.90 2.45 19.63
N GLU A 86 -5.76 3.45 19.44
CA GLU A 86 -7.01 3.58 20.21
C GLU A 86 -8.15 2.75 19.57
N THR A 87 -8.27 2.83 18.26
CA THR A 87 -9.37 2.19 17.52
C THR A 87 -8.98 0.84 16.93
N GLN A 88 -7.68 0.58 16.75
CA GLN A 88 -7.14 -0.56 15.99
C GLN A 88 -7.73 -0.70 14.57
N ARG A 89 -8.20 0.42 14.02
CA ARG A 89 -8.50 0.57 12.60
C ARG A 89 -7.30 1.20 11.93
N ASN A 90 -6.56 0.39 11.22
CA ASN A 90 -5.28 0.75 10.63
C ASN A 90 -5.38 0.80 9.11
N GLU A 91 -4.59 1.66 8.48
CA GLU A 91 -4.63 1.90 7.04
C GLU A 91 -3.28 1.59 6.41
N VAL A 92 -3.33 0.99 5.22
CA VAL A 92 -2.18 0.88 4.33
C VAL A 92 -2.21 2.09 3.40
N ASP A 93 -1.31 3.03 3.62
CA ASP A 93 -1.22 4.24 2.82
C ASP A 93 -0.45 3.98 1.51
N PHE A 94 0.74 3.39 1.63
CA PHE A 94 1.55 2.96 0.48
C PHE A 94 2.15 1.59 0.75
N LEU A 95 2.13 0.75 -0.27
CA LEU A 95 2.81 -0.54 -0.30
C LEU A 95 3.45 -0.74 -1.66
N TYR A 96 4.74 -1.01 -1.70
CA TYR A 96 5.44 -1.32 -2.93
C TYR A 96 6.40 -2.49 -2.76
N THR A 97 6.66 -3.18 -3.85
CA THR A 97 7.75 -4.14 -3.97
C THR A 97 8.64 -3.78 -5.16
N ARG A 98 9.94 -4.03 -5.04
CA ARG A 98 10.87 -3.82 -6.16
C ARG A 98 10.52 -4.74 -7.34
N ALA A 99 10.77 -4.29 -8.56
CA ALA A 99 10.42 -5.00 -9.78
C ALA A 99 11.03 -6.41 -9.88
N ASN A 100 12.22 -6.61 -9.32
CA ASN A 100 12.90 -7.92 -9.29
C ASN A 100 12.35 -8.87 -8.21
N ALA A 101 11.48 -8.40 -7.34
CA ALA A 101 10.86 -9.17 -6.26
C ALA A 101 9.51 -9.79 -6.65
N HIS A 102 9.05 -9.63 -7.90
CA HIS A 102 7.77 -10.15 -8.35
C HIS A 102 7.81 -11.67 -8.64
N GLY A 103 6.69 -12.34 -8.44
CA GLY A 103 6.40 -13.65 -9.02
C GLY A 103 6.69 -14.88 -8.18
N LYS A 104 7.00 -14.77 -6.88
CA LYS A 104 7.28 -15.91 -6.00
C LYS A 104 6.35 -16.02 -4.77
N GLY A 105 5.12 -15.48 -4.87
CA GLY A 105 4.24 -15.39 -3.71
C GLY A 105 4.72 -14.38 -2.65
N LEU A 106 5.65 -13.50 -3.00
CA LEU A 106 6.22 -12.51 -2.09
C LEU A 106 5.18 -11.48 -1.63
N GLY A 107 4.21 -11.14 -2.48
CA GLY A 107 3.12 -10.24 -2.10
C GLY A 107 2.30 -10.79 -0.93
N THR A 108 1.90 -12.05 -1.00
CA THR A 108 1.16 -12.71 0.09
C THR A 108 2.01 -12.81 1.36
N LYS A 109 3.26 -13.20 1.24
CA LYS A 109 4.20 -13.24 2.39
C LYS A 109 4.44 -11.86 3.00
N THR A 110 4.51 -10.82 2.16
CA THR A 110 4.60 -9.42 2.61
C THR A 110 3.38 -9.04 3.43
N TRP A 111 2.18 -9.35 2.95
CA TRP A 111 0.96 -9.05 3.67
C TRP A 111 0.89 -9.81 5.00
N GLU A 112 1.23 -11.09 5.00
CA GLU A 112 1.31 -11.89 6.23
C GLU A 112 2.30 -11.30 7.25
N ALA A 113 3.44 -10.77 6.78
CA ALA A 113 4.42 -10.11 7.63
C ALA A 113 3.89 -8.80 8.24
N ILE A 114 3.10 -8.03 7.48
CA ILE A 114 2.43 -6.81 7.98
C ILE A 114 1.42 -7.19 9.06
N GLU A 115 0.57 -8.17 8.83
CA GLU A 115 -0.40 -8.64 9.82
C GLU A 115 0.28 -9.14 11.10
N ALA A 116 1.37 -9.89 10.96
CA ALA A 116 2.14 -10.40 12.10
C ALA A 116 2.83 -9.30 12.91
N ALA A 117 3.22 -8.19 12.26
CA ALA A 117 3.85 -7.06 12.93
C ALA A 117 2.84 -6.20 13.73
N PHE A 118 1.57 -6.24 13.38
CA PHE A 118 0.50 -5.48 14.04
C PHE A 118 -0.68 -6.38 14.40
N PRO A 119 -0.48 -7.35 15.30
CA PRO A 119 -1.46 -8.40 15.60
C PRO A 119 -2.72 -7.89 16.31
N GLU A 120 -2.69 -6.69 16.87
CA GLU A 120 -3.83 -6.08 17.57
C GLU A 120 -4.82 -5.39 16.64
N THR A 121 -4.47 -5.27 15.34
CA THR A 121 -5.35 -4.64 14.34
C THR A 121 -6.70 -5.35 14.26
N GLU A 122 -7.75 -4.59 14.40
CA GLU A 122 -9.13 -5.09 14.23
C GLU A 122 -9.61 -5.00 12.78
N VAL A 123 -9.27 -3.91 12.11
CA VAL A 123 -9.63 -3.66 10.71
C VAL A 123 -8.45 -3.03 9.97
N TRP A 124 -8.09 -3.61 8.85
CA TRP A 124 -7.21 -2.99 7.86
C TRP A 124 -8.04 -2.31 6.79
N GLU A 125 -7.66 -1.11 6.41
CA GLU A 125 -8.28 -0.32 5.37
C GLU A 125 -7.24 0.11 4.32
N LEU A 126 -7.64 0.17 3.07
CA LEU A 126 -6.84 0.75 1.99
C LEU A 126 -7.73 1.27 0.86
N HIS A 127 -7.15 2.10 0.00
CA HIS A 127 -7.78 2.65 -1.18
C HIS A 127 -6.98 2.28 -2.42
N THR A 128 -7.65 1.94 -3.50
CA THR A 128 -7.01 1.61 -4.77
C THR A 128 -7.80 2.21 -5.93
N PRO A 129 -7.13 2.87 -6.89
CA PRO A 129 -7.78 3.34 -8.09
C PRO A 129 -8.47 2.20 -8.84
N TYR A 130 -9.62 2.48 -9.41
CA TYR A 130 -10.45 1.54 -10.16
C TYR A 130 -9.68 0.79 -11.27
N PHE A 131 -8.76 1.47 -11.96
CA PHE A 131 -8.00 0.89 -13.08
C PHE A 131 -6.87 -0.06 -12.65
N GLU A 132 -6.49 -0.05 -11.39
CA GLU A 132 -5.43 -0.88 -10.81
C GLU A 132 -5.89 -2.34 -10.59
N LYS A 133 -6.30 -3.02 -11.65
CA LYS A 133 -6.89 -4.37 -11.60
C LYS A 133 -5.98 -5.40 -10.93
N ARG A 134 -4.67 -5.26 -11.11
CA ARG A 134 -3.68 -6.14 -10.50
C ARG A 134 -3.65 -6.02 -8.97
N ASN A 135 -3.69 -4.78 -8.48
CA ASN A 135 -3.76 -4.52 -7.05
C ASN A 135 -5.10 -4.96 -6.45
N ILE A 136 -6.19 -4.72 -7.15
CA ILE A 136 -7.53 -5.17 -6.74
C ILE A 136 -7.56 -6.70 -6.61
N HIS A 137 -7.06 -7.42 -7.62
CA HIS A 137 -6.94 -8.88 -7.56
C HIS A 137 -6.10 -9.33 -6.36
N PHE A 138 -4.97 -8.68 -6.14
CA PHE A 138 -4.07 -9.01 -5.02
C PHE A 138 -4.76 -8.83 -3.67
N TYR A 139 -5.34 -7.66 -3.43
CA TYR A 139 -5.97 -7.39 -2.14
C TYR A 139 -7.21 -8.24 -1.89
N VAL A 140 -8.07 -8.40 -2.89
CA VAL A 140 -9.32 -9.17 -2.74
C VAL A 140 -9.04 -10.68 -2.70
N ASN A 141 -8.30 -11.20 -3.65
CA ASN A 141 -8.18 -12.65 -3.85
C ASN A 141 -6.99 -13.28 -3.09
N LYS A 142 -5.95 -12.52 -2.77
CA LYS A 142 -4.76 -13.01 -2.09
C LYS A 142 -4.65 -12.59 -0.63
N CYS A 143 -5.07 -11.36 -0.31
CA CYS A 143 -4.97 -10.82 1.05
C CYS A 143 -6.27 -10.95 1.86
N GLY A 144 -7.41 -11.18 1.22
CA GLY A 144 -8.70 -11.35 1.89
C GLY A 144 -9.44 -10.06 2.20
N PHE A 145 -9.11 -8.96 1.53
CA PHE A 145 -9.87 -7.72 1.60
C PHE A 145 -11.20 -7.83 0.86
N LYS A 146 -12.14 -6.99 1.25
CA LYS A 146 -13.41 -6.80 0.55
C LYS A 146 -13.54 -5.35 0.12
N ILE A 147 -14.09 -5.13 -1.07
CA ILE A 147 -14.50 -3.81 -1.52
C ILE A 147 -15.76 -3.44 -0.75
N VAL A 148 -15.70 -2.32 -0.03
CA VAL A 148 -16.81 -1.88 0.83
C VAL A 148 -17.43 -0.57 0.35
N GLU A 149 -16.72 0.20 -0.47
CA GLU A 149 -17.21 1.45 -1.02
C GLU A 149 -16.57 1.78 -2.36
N PHE A 150 -17.32 2.43 -3.22
CA PHE A 150 -16.87 2.96 -4.49
C PHE A 150 -17.01 4.48 -4.49
N TYR A 151 -15.89 5.17 -4.62
CA TYR A 151 -15.85 6.62 -4.75
C TYR A 151 -15.83 7.01 -6.22
N HIS A 152 -16.64 7.98 -6.57
CA HIS A 152 -16.78 8.54 -7.91
C HIS A 152 -17.31 9.97 -7.79
N GLN A 153 -17.47 10.70 -8.88
CA GLN A 153 -17.91 12.10 -8.87
C GLN A 153 -19.21 12.34 -8.04
N GLY A 154 -20.15 11.40 -8.08
CA GLY A 154 -21.40 11.49 -7.30
C GLY A 154 -21.30 11.06 -5.84
N ASN A 155 -20.17 10.47 -5.44
CA ASN A 155 -19.86 10.03 -4.08
C ASN A 155 -18.37 10.25 -3.82
N PRO A 156 -17.91 11.49 -3.71
CA PRO A 156 -16.49 11.77 -3.46
C PRO A 156 -16.09 11.26 -2.08
N GLY A 157 -14.92 10.68 -1.98
CA GLY A 157 -14.38 10.20 -0.72
C GLY A 157 -14.08 11.33 0.28
N PRO A 158 -13.81 11.01 1.54
CA PRO A 158 -13.64 11.99 2.61
C PRO A 158 -12.43 12.90 2.48
N ASN A 159 -11.49 12.59 1.60
CA ASN A 159 -10.22 13.32 1.46
C ASN A 159 -10.15 14.25 0.24
N VAL A 160 -11.28 14.53 -0.41
CA VAL A 160 -11.33 15.43 -1.57
C VAL A 160 -11.69 16.85 -1.11
N GLU A 161 -10.84 17.44 -0.27
CA GLU A 161 -10.93 18.87 0.02
C GLU A 161 -9.92 19.63 -0.85
N GLY A 162 -10.41 20.28 -1.91
CA GLY A 162 -9.73 21.42 -2.52
C GLY A 162 -9.25 21.32 -3.96
N GLU A 163 -9.20 20.17 -4.59
CA GLU A 163 -8.88 20.05 -6.01
C GLU A 163 -9.98 19.31 -6.76
N GLU A 164 -10.62 19.98 -7.70
CA GLU A 164 -11.48 19.30 -8.67
C GLU A 164 -10.55 18.55 -9.64
N PRO A 165 -10.67 17.22 -9.78
CA PRO A 165 -9.86 16.47 -10.71
C PRO A 165 -10.15 16.88 -12.15
N GLU A 166 -9.14 16.76 -12.98
CA GLU A 166 -9.22 17.13 -14.38
C GLU A 166 -10.09 16.18 -15.23
N SER A 167 -10.42 14.99 -14.70
CA SER A 167 -11.30 14.03 -15.37
C SER A 167 -12.14 13.19 -14.41
N ASP A 168 -13.31 12.72 -14.86
CA ASP A 168 -14.20 11.85 -14.08
C ASP A 168 -13.53 10.53 -13.68
N GLU A 169 -12.58 10.02 -14.47
CA GLU A 169 -11.87 8.76 -14.24
C GLU A 169 -10.85 8.84 -13.10
N GLU A 170 -10.33 10.03 -12.80
CA GLU A 170 -9.39 10.23 -11.69
C GLU A 170 -10.04 10.08 -10.30
N TYR A 171 -11.36 10.14 -10.24
CA TYR A 171 -12.13 9.99 -8.99
C TYR A 171 -12.57 8.58 -8.67
N GLU A 172 -12.34 7.64 -9.54
CA GLU A 172 -12.84 6.29 -9.35
C GLU A 172 -11.87 5.47 -8.50
N PHE A 173 -12.20 5.39 -7.20
CA PHE A 173 -11.45 4.61 -6.22
C PHE A 173 -12.35 3.62 -5.51
N PHE A 174 -11.78 2.48 -5.17
CA PHE A 174 -12.38 1.55 -4.22
C PHE A 174 -11.77 1.71 -2.84
N ARG A 175 -12.61 1.66 -1.82
CA ARG A 175 -12.19 1.45 -0.44
C ARG A 175 -12.34 -0.03 -0.10
N PHE A 176 -11.29 -0.57 0.48
CA PHE A 176 -11.22 -1.97 0.90
C PHE A 176 -11.13 -2.05 2.41
N GLU A 177 -11.74 -3.06 2.97
CA GLU A 177 -11.57 -3.42 4.37
C GLU A 177 -11.26 -4.90 4.53
N LYS A 178 -10.40 -5.21 5.49
CA LYS A 178 -10.20 -6.56 5.99
C LYS A 178 -10.45 -6.55 7.50
N VAL A 179 -11.52 -7.19 7.92
CA VAL A 179 -11.82 -7.39 9.34
C VAL A 179 -11.02 -8.58 9.83
N MET A 180 -10.17 -8.36 10.82
CA MET A 180 -9.34 -9.40 11.40
C MET A 180 -10.19 -10.26 12.33
N ALA A 181 -9.97 -11.57 12.29
CA ALA A 181 -10.59 -12.48 13.23
C ALA A 181 -10.09 -12.17 14.64
N LYS A 182 -11.00 -11.91 15.59
CA LYS A 182 -10.61 -11.84 16.99
C LYS A 182 -10.03 -13.19 17.39
N VAL A 183 -8.77 -13.20 17.83
CA VAL A 183 -8.25 -14.35 18.55
C VAL A 183 -9.07 -14.45 19.83
N SER A 184 -10.02 -15.37 19.88
CA SER A 184 -10.68 -15.70 21.12
C SER A 184 -9.61 -16.23 22.08
N SER A 185 -9.27 -15.42 23.07
CA SER A 185 -8.54 -15.93 24.23
C SER A 185 -9.45 -16.89 24.97
N GLU A 186 -9.46 -18.13 24.56
CA GLU A 186 -9.96 -19.18 25.45
C GLU A 186 -8.95 -19.30 26.60
N SER A 187 -9.36 -18.72 27.70
CA SER A 187 -8.69 -18.95 28.99
C SER A 187 -9.05 -20.33 29.54
#